data_707862855d76eb1b6b3884c9798b5467
#
_entry.id   707862855d76eb1b6b3884c9798b5467
#
_cell.length_a   1.000
_cell.length_b   1.000
_cell.length_c   1.000
_cell.angle_alpha   90.00
_cell.angle_beta   90.00
_cell.angle_gamma   90.00
#
_symmetry.space_group_name_H-M   'P 1'
#
loop_
_entity.id
_entity.type
_entity.pdbx_description
1 polymer ?
#
loop_
_entity_poly.entity_id
_entity_poly.type
_entity_poly.pdbx_seq_one_letter_code
_entity_poly.pdbx_strand_id
1 'polypeptide(L)'
;MSYAKPKARPSPDGGADIALERAARLFAELDPMSADPPGVTRASFGPVEDAAHAMILREARALGLETRTDAIGNLYVTLPGEDRDAPVLMTGSHLDSVPHGGNYDGAAGVIAGLVLLERLLAGPRPPCDVTLMAIRAEEMIWFPEHYLGSRAAFGILPPDAPDRVMRSDTGRSLADHMTDAGFDPQVIRDSVPQLAAHRIGAFVEVHIEQGPVLVEAQCPVGIVTAIRGNIRHRFCRIEGQTTHAGGVPRRSRRDAVLAGAELAQAMEAYWTEAEAKGDDMVLTLGEFSTDPGLHGITKVPGLLTFTLDVRSQDDTVLNLFERWVQQQAREIGERRDVRIDLGPYTQAAAAPMDASLRRGLMAAARDCGITACDLPSGGGHDCATFSSLGIPSAMLFIRNENGSHNPDEHTEFADFASACEVLTRWAQDSLFPITCSS
;
A
#
# COMPACT_ATOMS: atom_id res chain seq x y z
N MET A 1 20.15 -29.36 -15.63
CA MET A 1 20.52 -28.44 -16.73
C MET A 1 20.62 -27.07 -16.12
N SER A 2 21.83 -26.50 -16.14
CA SER A 2 22.12 -25.19 -15.51
C SER A 2 21.54 -24.09 -16.39
N TYR A 3 20.51 -23.38 -15.91
CA TYR A 3 20.01 -22.17 -16.58
C TYR A 3 20.98 -21.02 -16.29
N ALA A 4 21.58 -20.51 -17.35
CA ALA A 4 22.44 -19.33 -17.29
C ALA A 4 21.57 -18.11 -16.91
N LYS A 5 21.95 -17.37 -15.85
CA LYS A 5 21.35 -16.09 -15.46
C LYS A 5 21.36 -15.13 -16.65
N PRO A 6 20.23 -14.44 -16.96
CA PRO A 6 20.26 -13.40 -17.99
C PRO A 6 21.18 -12.26 -17.53
N LYS A 7 22.16 -11.94 -18.34
CA LYS A 7 23.01 -10.76 -18.14
C LYS A 7 22.20 -9.50 -18.46
N ALA A 8 22.15 -8.55 -17.53
CA ALA A 8 21.69 -7.19 -17.79
C ALA A 8 22.43 -6.67 -19.04
N ARG A 9 21.70 -6.11 -20.01
CA ARG A 9 22.32 -5.43 -21.15
C ARG A 9 22.92 -4.12 -20.64
N PRO A 10 24.20 -3.83 -20.94
CA PRO A 10 24.77 -2.53 -20.65
C PRO A 10 24.05 -1.44 -21.44
N SER A 11 23.97 -0.22 -20.86
CA SER A 11 23.53 0.98 -21.59
C SER A 11 24.33 1.13 -22.90
N PRO A 12 23.80 1.78 -23.94
CA PRO A 12 24.43 1.85 -25.27
C PRO A 12 25.86 2.42 -25.25
N ASP A 13 26.25 3.16 -24.22
CA ASP A 13 27.54 3.85 -24.12
C ASP A 13 28.52 3.25 -23.09
N GLY A 14 28.23 2.09 -22.48
CA GLY A 14 29.18 1.40 -21.58
C GLY A 14 29.54 2.19 -20.30
N GLY A 15 28.89 3.29 -19.99
CA GLY A 15 29.04 4.05 -18.75
C GLY A 15 28.19 3.49 -17.62
N ALA A 16 28.67 3.61 -16.39
CA ALA A 16 27.87 3.29 -15.19
C ALA A 16 26.62 4.21 -15.14
N ASP A 17 25.46 3.65 -14.78
CA ASP A 17 24.22 4.44 -14.60
C ASP A 17 24.32 5.21 -13.28
N ILE A 18 24.69 6.49 -13.37
CA ILE A 18 24.93 7.37 -12.22
C ILE A 18 23.68 7.48 -11.32
N ALA A 19 22.48 7.46 -11.92
CA ALA A 19 21.23 7.54 -11.18
C ALA A 19 20.99 6.25 -10.34
N LEU A 20 21.31 5.07 -10.89
CA LEU A 20 21.24 3.81 -10.15
C LEU A 20 22.35 3.70 -9.09
N GLU A 21 23.56 4.21 -9.35
CA GLU A 21 24.62 4.29 -8.33
C GLU A 21 24.19 5.20 -7.16
N ARG A 22 23.53 6.32 -7.46
CA ARG A 22 22.92 7.19 -6.45
C ARG A 22 21.88 6.44 -5.63
N ALA A 23 20.98 5.72 -6.29
CA ALA A 23 19.95 4.93 -5.62
C ALA A 23 20.55 3.89 -4.66
N ALA A 24 21.56 3.15 -5.10
CA ALA A 24 22.26 2.17 -4.25
C ALA A 24 22.89 2.82 -3.01
N ARG A 25 23.50 4.01 -3.18
CA ARG A 25 24.05 4.79 -2.07
C ARG A 25 22.96 5.27 -1.10
N LEU A 26 21.81 5.69 -1.61
CA LEU A 26 20.69 6.15 -0.78
C LEU A 26 20.11 5.02 0.08
N PHE A 27 19.92 3.83 -0.48
CA PHE A 27 19.52 2.66 0.31
C PHE A 27 20.55 2.32 1.39
N ALA A 28 21.84 2.37 1.05
CA ALA A 28 22.94 2.11 1.99
C ALA A 28 23.07 3.21 3.07
N GLU A 29 22.59 4.43 2.82
CA GLU A 29 22.53 5.53 3.81
C GLU A 29 21.28 5.41 4.70
N LEU A 30 20.13 5.05 4.10
CA LEU A 30 18.83 4.95 4.77
C LEU A 30 18.82 3.82 5.81
N ASP A 31 19.45 2.68 5.51
CA ASP A 31 19.47 1.51 6.37
C ASP A 31 20.04 1.81 7.77
N PRO A 32 21.29 2.27 7.95
CA PRO A 32 21.82 2.60 9.27
C PRO A 32 21.15 3.84 9.91
N MET A 33 20.61 4.77 9.11
CA MET A 33 19.84 5.91 9.61
C MET A 33 18.57 5.46 10.32
N SER A 34 17.94 4.41 9.83
CA SER A 34 16.65 3.87 10.27
C SER A 34 16.79 2.67 11.20
N ALA A 35 18.01 2.21 11.49
CA ALA A 35 18.28 0.96 12.20
C ALA A 35 17.56 0.88 13.55
N ASP A 36 16.72 -0.12 13.71
CA ASP A 36 15.98 -0.48 14.93
C ASP A 36 15.86 -2.01 15.00
N PRO A 37 16.92 -2.70 15.51
CA PRO A 37 16.99 -4.15 15.43
C PRO A 37 15.77 -4.87 16.00
N PRO A 38 15.26 -5.93 15.29
CA PRO A 38 15.95 -6.62 14.17
C PRO A 38 15.79 -5.99 12.78
N GLY A 39 15.04 -4.91 12.59
CA GLY A 39 14.77 -4.24 11.31
C GLY A 39 15.08 -2.75 11.32
N VAL A 40 14.25 -1.99 10.61
CA VAL A 40 14.29 -0.52 10.55
C VAL A 40 12.98 0.09 11.05
N THR A 41 13.04 1.34 11.55
CA THR A 41 11.86 2.07 12.00
C THR A 41 11.98 3.54 11.62
N ARG A 42 11.02 4.03 10.82
CA ARG A 42 10.85 5.43 10.44
C ARG A 42 9.45 5.88 10.83
N ALA A 43 9.26 6.17 12.10
CA ALA A 43 7.94 6.52 12.63
C ALA A 43 7.40 7.81 12.01
N SER A 44 6.13 7.79 11.57
CA SER A 44 5.44 8.95 10.95
C SER A 44 5.54 10.20 11.82
N PHE A 45 5.92 11.35 11.22
CA PHE A 45 6.23 12.61 11.89
C PHE A 45 7.28 12.45 13.01
N GLY A 46 8.17 11.50 12.87
CA GLY A 46 9.31 11.29 13.78
C GLY A 46 10.64 11.76 13.17
N PRO A 47 11.68 11.89 14.01
CA PRO A 47 12.96 12.43 13.57
C PRO A 47 13.67 11.61 12.50
N VAL A 48 13.40 10.29 12.42
CA VAL A 48 13.99 9.42 11.39
C VAL A 48 13.31 9.61 10.04
N GLU A 49 11.97 9.75 10.01
CA GLU A 49 11.25 10.13 8.80
C GLU A 49 11.72 11.53 8.33
N ASP A 50 11.91 12.50 9.25
CA ASP A 50 12.44 13.82 8.90
C ASP A 50 13.84 13.73 8.27
N ALA A 51 14.71 12.87 8.81
CA ALA A 51 16.05 12.65 8.25
C ALA A 51 15.99 12.02 6.86
N ALA A 52 15.07 11.09 6.61
CA ALA A 52 14.84 10.48 5.30
C ALA A 52 14.35 11.52 4.27
N HIS A 53 13.39 12.37 4.64
CA HIS A 53 12.97 13.50 3.80
C HIS A 53 14.12 14.49 3.52
N ALA A 54 14.93 14.81 4.53
CA ALA A 54 16.10 15.68 4.38
C ALA A 54 17.17 15.07 3.44
N MET A 55 17.34 13.74 3.46
CA MET A 55 18.22 13.02 2.55
C MET A 55 17.77 13.21 1.09
N ILE A 56 16.50 12.99 0.79
CA ILE A 56 15.95 13.21 -0.57
C ILE A 56 16.05 14.68 -0.98
N LEU A 57 15.73 15.63 -0.09
CA LEU A 57 15.85 17.06 -0.34
C LEU A 57 17.29 17.46 -0.68
N ARG A 58 18.28 16.92 0.02
CA ARG A 58 19.72 17.14 -0.24
C ARG A 58 20.10 16.71 -1.65
N GLU A 59 19.71 15.49 -2.05
CA GLU A 59 20.02 14.96 -3.38
C GLU A 59 19.30 15.74 -4.50
N ALA A 60 18.03 16.09 -4.29
CA ALA A 60 17.28 16.91 -5.24
C ALA A 60 17.95 18.26 -5.50
N ARG A 61 18.42 18.93 -4.43
CA ARG A 61 19.17 20.20 -4.52
C ARG A 61 20.51 20.02 -5.23
N ALA A 62 21.21 18.91 -4.96
CA ALA A 62 22.48 18.60 -5.62
C ALA A 62 22.31 18.40 -7.14
N LEU A 63 21.13 17.90 -7.56
CA LEU A 63 20.74 17.78 -8.98
C LEU A 63 20.25 19.10 -9.58
N GLY A 64 20.08 20.16 -8.79
CA GLY A 64 19.54 21.44 -9.26
C GLY A 64 18.04 21.43 -9.53
N LEU A 65 17.30 20.47 -8.98
CA LEU A 65 15.85 20.37 -9.09
C LEU A 65 15.13 21.37 -8.20
N GLU A 66 13.94 21.81 -8.58
CA GLU A 66 13.11 22.66 -7.73
C GLU A 66 12.53 21.84 -6.58
N THR A 67 12.51 22.41 -5.38
CA THR A 67 12.00 21.70 -4.19
C THR A 67 11.01 22.57 -3.42
N ARG A 68 9.94 21.96 -2.94
CA ARG A 68 8.94 22.58 -2.05
C ARG A 68 8.50 21.56 -1.00
N THR A 69 8.45 21.99 0.25
CA THR A 69 7.77 21.25 1.31
C THR A 69 6.45 21.95 1.62
N ASP A 70 5.35 21.20 1.69
CA ASP A 70 4.06 21.78 2.05
C ASP A 70 3.89 21.92 3.58
N ALA A 71 2.78 22.51 4.00
CA ALA A 71 2.52 22.75 5.41
C ALA A 71 2.25 21.46 6.22
N ILE A 72 2.05 20.33 5.54
CA ILE A 72 1.86 19.00 6.14
C ILE A 72 3.21 18.28 6.28
N GLY A 73 4.22 18.69 5.48
CA GLY A 73 5.55 18.11 5.45
C GLY A 73 5.83 17.21 4.27
N ASN A 74 4.90 17.04 3.30
CA ASN A 74 5.21 16.35 2.07
C ASN A 74 6.24 17.13 1.27
N LEU A 75 7.23 16.42 0.72
CA LEU A 75 8.28 17.02 -0.10
C LEU A 75 7.97 16.82 -1.58
N TYR A 76 7.99 17.89 -2.33
CA TYR A 76 7.86 17.91 -3.79
C TYR A 76 9.20 18.26 -4.42
N VAL A 77 9.65 17.42 -5.34
CA VAL A 77 10.86 17.61 -6.14
C VAL A 77 10.44 17.69 -7.60
N THR A 78 10.68 18.82 -8.26
CA THR A 78 10.17 19.10 -9.60
C THR A 78 11.28 19.33 -10.60
N LEU A 79 11.25 18.60 -11.71
CA LEU A 79 11.95 18.93 -12.95
C LEU A 79 11.02 19.85 -13.78
N PRO A 80 11.39 21.14 -13.96
CA PRO A 80 10.54 22.10 -14.65
C PRO A 80 10.34 21.76 -16.12
N GLY A 81 9.08 21.75 -16.58
CA GLY A 81 8.70 21.60 -17.98
C GLY A 81 8.77 22.89 -18.78
N GLU A 82 8.54 22.77 -20.10
CA GLU A 82 8.43 23.93 -21.01
C GLU A 82 7.18 24.76 -20.68
N ASP A 83 6.03 24.08 -20.52
CA ASP A 83 4.76 24.68 -20.10
C ASP A 83 4.49 24.34 -18.63
N ARG A 84 4.65 25.35 -17.75
CA ARG A 84 4.43 25.24 -16.29
C ARG A 84 2.94 25.23 -15.93
N ASP A 85 2.06 25.56 -16.88
CA ASP A 85 0.61 25.55 -16.69
C ASP A 85 -0.03 24.25 -17.18
N ALA A 86 0.67 23.43 -17.92
CA ALA A 86 0.22 22.10 -18.31
C ALA A 86 0.04 21.18 -17.08
N PRO A 87 -0.86 20.16 -17.16
CA PRO A 87 -1.01 19.17 -16.12
C PRO A 87 0.30 18.41 -15.84
N VAL A 88 0.64 18.28 -14.55
CA VAL A 88 1.89 17.72 -14.08
C VAL A 88 1.89 16.19 -14.20
N LEU A 89 2.99 15.61 -14.66
CA LEU A 89 3.25 14.18 -14.47
C LEU A 89 3.86 13.96 -13.09
N MET A 90 3.16 13.22 -12.21
CA MET A 90 3.63 12.97 -10.86
C MET A 90 3.99 11.50 -10.64
N THR A 91 5.02 11.29 -9.84
CA THR A 91 5.36 10.01 -9.20
C THR A 91 5.57 10.24 -7.72
N GLY A 92 5.49 9.20 -6.90
CA GLY A 92 5.74 9.34 -5.47
C GLY A 92 5.44 8.08 -4.70
N SER A 93 5.80 8.09 -3.44
CA SER A 93 5.49 7.12 -2.41
C SER A 93 5.88 7.72 -1.06
N HIS A 94 5.84 6.93 0.02
CA HIS A 94 6.12 7.39 1.38
C HIS A 94 7.54 7.06 1.85
N LEU A 95 7.94 7.65 2.99
CA LEU A 95 9.25 7.43 3.62
C LEU A 95 9.14 6.90 5.06
N ASP A 96 7.98 7.02 5.71
CA ASP A 96 7.76 6.33 6.98
C ASP A 96 7.72 4.81 6.79
N SER A 97 7.91 4.05 7.85
CA SER A 97 7.85 2.59 7.86
C SER A 97 7.20 2.08 9.13
N VAL A 98 6.72 0.84 9.12
CA VAL A 98 6.29 0.14 10.33
C VAL A 98 7.47 -0.07 11.30
N PRO A 99 7.22 -0.30 12.60
CA PRO A 99 8.27 -0.71 13.56
C PRO A 99 8.92 -2.03 13.12
N HIS A 100 10.26 -2.08 13.19
CA HIS A 100 11.07 -3.25 12.81
C HIS A 100 10.73 -3.80 11.42
N GLY A 101 10.36 -2.92 10.48
CA GLY A 101 10.09 -3.25 9.09
C GLY A 101 11.34 -3.43 8.25
N GLY A 102 11.16 -3.48 6.93
CA GLY A 102 12.24 -3.48 5.95
C GLY A 102 12.64 -2.09 5.49
N ASN A 103 13.68 -2.01 4.67
CA ASN A 103 14.24 -0.74 4.21
C ASN A 103 13.61 -0.22 2.90
N TYR A 104 12.84 -1.05 2.21
CA TYR A 104 12.38 -0.78 0.83
C TYR A 104 10.94 -0.29 0.75
N ASP A 105 10.09 -0.69 1.70
CA ASP A 105 8.68 -0.31 1.77
C ASP A 105 8.52 1.21 1.70
N GLY A 106 7.75 1.71 0.72
CA GLY A 106 7.60 3.12 0.38
C GLY A 106 8.87 3.79 -0.15
N ALA A 107 9.98 3.65 0.56
CA ALA A 107 11.25 4.28 0.23
C ALA A 107 11.76 3.94 -1.19
N ALA A 108 11.53 2.72 -1.66
CA ALA A 108 11.89 2.30 -3.01
C ALA A 108 11.18 3.17 -4.08
N GLY A 109 9.91 3.52 -3.86
CA GLY A 109 9.16 4.37 -4.76
C GLY A 109 9.66 5.80 -4.80
N VAL A 110 10.02 6.38 -3.66
CA VAL A 110 10.59 7.73 -3.58
C VAL A 110 11.96 7.78 -4.27
N ILE A 111 12.82 6.79 -4.01
CA ILE A 111 14.15 6.71 -4.64
C ILE A 111 14.02 6.46 -6.16
N ALA A 112 13.08 5.62 -6.61
CA ALA A 112 12.81 5.42 -8.04
C ALA A 112 12.33 6.69 -8.73
N GLY A 113 11.50 7.50 -8.05
CA GLY A 113 11.10 8.81 -8.54
C GLY A 113 12.29 9.78 -8.71
N LEU A 114 13.25 9.76 -7.80
CA LEU A 114 14.47 10.56 -7.93
C LEU A 114 15.34 10.09 -9.11
N VAL A 115 15.47 8.76 -9.31
CA VAL A 115 16.15 8.18 -10.48
C VAL A 115 15.47 8.63 -11.78
N LEU A 116 14.13 8.63 -11.85
CA LEU A 116 13.38 9.14 -12.99
C LEU A 116 13.74 10.60 -13.30
N LEU A 117 13.70 11.48 -12.28
CA LEU A 117 13.99 12.90 -12.48
C LEU A 117 15.44 13.12 -12.95
N GLU A 118 16.42 12.41 -12.38
CA GLU A 118 17.83 12.51 -12.79
C GLU A 118 18.03 12.04 -14.24
N ARG A 119 17.40 10.95 -14.66
CA ARG A 119 17.47 10.45 -16.05
C ARG A 119 16.80 11.41 -17.03
N LEU A 120 15.65 11.99 -16.67
CA LEU A 120 14.97 13.00 -17.50
C LEU A 120 15.76 14.31 -17.59
N LEU A 121 16.46 14.70 -16.52
CA LEU A 121 17.32 15.90 -16.49
C LEU A 121 18.45 15.81 -17.52
N ALA A 122 18.96 14.61 -17.84
CA ALA A 122 20.00 14.40 -18.85
C ALA A 122 19.47 14.49 -20.30
N GLY A 123 18.15 14.52 -20.50
CA GLY A 123 17.48 14.56 -21.80
C GLY A 123 16.98 15.96 -22.19
N PRO A 124 16.11 16.06 -23.20
CA PRO A 124 15.42 17.29 -23.54
C PRO A 124 14.48 17.72 -22.40
N ARG A 125 14.24 19.04 -22.31
CA ARG A 125 13.31 19.58 -21.33
C ARG A 125 11.91 19.00 -21.57
N PRO A 126 11.23 18.47 -20.53
CA PRO A 126 9.91 17.88 -20.70
C PRO A 126 8.84 18.93 -21.05
N PRO A 127 7.79 18.58 -21.77
CA PRO A 127 6.72 19.52 -22.18
C PRO A 127 5.92 20.05 -20.97
N CYS A 128 5.83 19.31 -19.89
CA CYS A 128 5.17 19.70 -18.63
C CYS A 128 6.08 19.40 -17.45
N ASP A 129 5.75 19.92 -16.28
CA ASP A 129 6.46 19.59 -15.05
C ASP A 129 6.40 18.09 -14.76
N VAL A 130 7.53 17.52 -14.31
CA VAL A 130 7.59 16.18 -13.76
C VAL A 130 7.96 16.28 -12.28
N THR A 131 7.09 15.78 -11.39
CA THR A 131 7.23 15.97 -9.95
C THR A 131 7.24 14.63 -9.21
N LEU A 132 8.27 14.44 -8.39
CA LEU A 132 8.30 13.42 -7.33
C LEU A 132 7.66 14.02 -6.07
N MET A 133 6.73 13.30 -5.45
CA MET A 133 6.20 13.58 -4.12
C MET A 133 6.68 12.52 -3.13
N ALA A 134 7.51 12.90 -2.16
CA ALA A 134 7.76 12.08 -0.99
C ALA A 134 6.68 12.39 0.04
N ILE A 135 5.83 11.41 0.30
CA ILE A 135 4.62 11.52 1.10
C ILE A 135 4.93 11.18 2.54
N ARG A 136 4.28 11.86 3.49
CA ARG A 136 4.39 11.60 4.91
C ARG A 136 3.28 10.71 5.42
N ALA A 137 3.61 9.89 6.43
CA ALA A 137 2.64 9.23 7.29
C ALA A 137 1.58 8.41 6.53
N GLU A 138 2.02 7.49 5.68
CA GLU A 138 1.16 6.52 5.01
C GLU A 138 0.77 5.40 5.98
N GLU A 139 1.70 4.96 6.82
CA GLU A 139 1.64 3.78 7.66
C GLU A 139 0.67 3.93 8.85
N MET A 140 -0.48 3.29 8.73
CA MET A 140 -1.54 3.33 9.75
C MET A 140 -1.15 2.83 11.14
N ILE A 141 -0.04 2.12 11.27
CA ILE A 141 0.40 1.59 12.56
C ILE A 141 0.72 2.72 13.55
N TRP A 142 1.17 3.86 13.04
CA TRP A 142 1.47 5.02 13.86
C TRP A 142 0.22 5.83 14.18
N PHE A 143 -0.55 6.17 13.19
CA PHE A 143 -1.82 6.89 13.33
C PHE A 143 -2.92 6.05 12.69
N PRO A 144 -4.02 5.70 13.41
CA PRO A 144 -5.08 4.85 12.87
C PRO A 144 -5.99 5.62 11.87
N GLU A 145 -5.36 6.22 10.85
CA GLU A 145 -5.98 6.94 9.76
C GLU A 145 -5.22 6.64 8.46
N HIS A 146 -5.94 6.30 7.38
CA HIS A 146 -5.33 5.90 6.10
C HIS A 146 -4.75 7.08 5.33
N TYR A 147 -3.58 6.90 4.70
CA TYR A 147 -3.00 7.80 3.69
C TYR A 147 -2.97 9.26 4.15
N LEU A 148 -2.47 9.47 5.35
CA LEU A 148 -2.59 10.71 6.09
C LEU A 148 -2.02 11.89 5.30
N GLY A 149 -0.78 11.74 4.80
CA GLY A 149 -0.08 12.78 4.06
C GLY A 149 -0.72 13.13 2.73
N SER A 150 -1.10 12.13 1.92
CA SER A 150 -1.74 12.39 0.63
C SER A 150 -3.14 12.96 0.78
N ARG A 151 -3.97 12.43 1.70
CA ARG A 151 -5.32 12.97 1.96
C ARG A 151 -5.29 14.39 2.50
N ALA A 152 -4.34 14.69 3.39
CA ALA A 152 -4.15 16.04 3.89
C ALA A 152 -3.68 17.00 2.78
N ALA A 153 -2.80 16.54 1.87
CA ALA A 153 -2.35 17.34 0.73
C ALA A 153 -3.52 17.80 -0.16
N PHE A 154 -4.56 16.98 -0.31
CA PHE A 154 -5.77 17.36 -1.05
C PHE A 154 -6.85 18.04 -0.20
N GLY A 155 -6.63 18.25 1.11
CA GLY A 155 -7.60 18.87 2.01
C GLY A 155 -8.84 18.02 2.28
N ILE A 156 -8.74 16.68 2.12
CA ILE A 156 -9.84 15.71 2.30
C ILE A 156 -9.72 14.87 3.57
N LEU A 157 -8.69 15.13 4.38
CA LEU A 157 -8.62 14.55 5.71
C LEU A 157 -9.67 15.23 6.61
N PRO A 158 -10.38 14.50 7.50
CA PRO A 158 -11.36 15.12 8.39
C PRO A 158 -10.77 16.28 9.21
N PRO A 159 -11.45 17.43 9.32
CA PRO A 159 -10.93 18.60 10.05
C PRO A 159 -10.59 18.33 11.51
N ASP A 160 -11.23 17.35 12.14
CA ASP A 160 -10.97 16.94 13.52
C ASP A 160 -9.82 15.95 13.66
N ALA A 161 -9.29 15.43 12.55
CA ALA A 161 -8.21 14.42 12.56
C ALA A 161 -6.98 14.87 13.37
N PRO A 162 -6.47 16.11 13.27
CA PRO A 162 -5.31 16.54 14.04
C PRO A 162 -5.47 16.36 15.56
N ASP A 163 -6.68 16.51 16.07
CA ASP A 163 -6.96 16.47 17.50
C ASP A 163 -7.48 15.10 17.96
N ARG A 164 -8.17 14.36 17.07
CA ARG A 164 -8.79 13.07 17.36
C ARG A 164 -7.84 11.89 17.18
N VAL A 165 -6.97 11.97 16.17
CA VAL A 165 -6.08 10.85 15.82
C VAL A 165 -4.86 10.87 16.71
N MET A 166 -4.70 9.78 17.50
CA MET A 166 -3.61 9.65 18.45
C MET A 166 -2.56 8.68 17.91
N ARG A 167 -1.29 9.01 18.08
CA ARG A 167 -0.19 8.12 17.71
C ARG A 167 -0.14 6.93 18.67
N SER A 168 -0.07 5.74 18.12
CA SER A 168 -0.27 4.48 18.85
C SER A 168 0.77 4.23 19.97
N ASP A 169 2.01 4.67 19.79
CA ASP A 169 3.12 4.47 20.74
C ASP A 169 3.20 5.55 21.82
N THR A 170 2.81 6.79 21.51
CA THR A 170 2.95 7.93 22.43
C THR A 170 1.65 8.35 23.07
N GLY A 171 0.50 8.02 22.46
CA GLY A 171 -0.81 8.52 22.86
C GLY A 171 -0.99 10.03 22.69
N ARG A 172 -0.06 10.72 22.01
CA ARG A 172 -0.15 12.15 21.67
C ARG A 172 -0.89 12.33 20.35
N SER A 173 -1.50 13.49 20.17
CA SER A 173 -2.28 13.80 18.96
C SER A 173 -1.41 13.94 17.71
N LEU A 174 -2.04 13.79 16.54
CA LEU A 174 -1.41 14.10 15.27
C LEU A 174 -0.94 15.56 15.23
N ALA A 175 -1.73 16.51 15.77
CA ALA A 175 -1.36 17.92 15.87
C ALA A 175 -0.07 18.15 16.66
N ASP A 176 0.11 17.43 17.78
CA ASP A 176 1.34 17.52 18.57
C ASP A 176 2.57 17.08 17.77
N HIS A 177 2.47 15.93 17.09
CA HIS A 177 3.58 15.39 16.29
C HIS A 177 3.90 16.24 15.07
N MET A 178 2.87 16.76 14.36
CA MET A 178 3.09 17.70 13.25
C MET A 178 3.80 18.98 13.74
N THR A 179 3.36 19.52 14.88
CA THR A 179 3.95 20.74 15.46
C THR A 179 5.41 20.51 15.88
N ASP A 180 5.70 19.39 16.54
CA ASP A 180 7.07 19.03 16.94
C ASP A 180 8.00 18.86 15.72
N ALA A 181 7.48 18.35 14.61
CA ALA A 181 8.17 18.22 13.33
C ALA A 181 8.26 19.56 12.54
N GLY A 182 7.66 20.64 13.07
CA GLY A 182 7.70 21.97 12.45
C GLY A 182 6.66 22.22 11.37
N PHE A 183 5.57 21.43 11.33
CA PHE A 183 4.45 21.55 10.37
C PHE A 183 3.21 22.16 11.04
N ASP A 184 2.27 22.61 10.20
CA ASP A 184 1.08 23.34 10.67
C ASP A 184 -0.19 22.47 10.61
N PRO A 185 -0.68 21.93 11.74
CA PRO A 185 -1.92 21.15 11.75
C PRO A 185 -3.17 21.98 11.42
N GLN A 186 -3.07 23.34 11.45
CA GLN A 186 -4.21 24.19 11.15
C GLN A 186 -4.67 24.05 9.71
N VAL A 187 -3.77 23.75 8.77
CA VAL A 187 -4.13 23.54 7.35
C VAL A 187 -5.09 22.36 7.17
N ILE A 188 -5.01 21.33 8.03
CA ILE A 188 -5.94 20.20 8.02
C ILE A 188 -7.28 20.63 8.63
N ARG A 189 -7.27 21.30 9.79
CA ARG A 189 -8.51 21.81 10.43
C ARG A 189 -9.31 22.72 9.51
N ASP A 190 -8.62 23.52 8.70
CA ASP A 190 -9.23 24.45 7.75
C ASP A 190 -9.50 23.80 6.37
N SER A 191 -9.16 22.51 6.21
CA SER A 191 -9.27 21.75 4.95
C SER A 191 -8.62 22.48 3.76
N VAL A 192 -7.46 23.11 3.97
CA VAL A 192 -6.75 23.87 2.94
C VAL A 192 -5.93 22.94 2.06
N PRO A 193 -6.29 22.76 0.78
CA PRO A 193 -5.54 21.88 -0.10
C PRO A 193 -4.15 22.45 -0.45
N GLN A 194 -3.14 21.61 -0.41
CA GLN A 194 -1.77 21.90 -0.83
C GLN A 194 -1.52 21.49 -2.29
N LEU A 195 -2.38 20.59 -2.81
CA LEU A 195 -2.43 20.13 -4.19
C LEU A 195 -3.81 20.39 -4.80
N ALA A 196 -3.83 20.68 -6.08
CA ALA A 196 -5.06 20.81 -6.86
C ALA A 196 -5.16 19.63 -7.84
N ALA A 197 -6.15 18.75 -7.64
CA ALA A 197 -6.30 17.52 -8.42
C ALA A 197 -6.33 17.77 -9.94
N HIS A 198 -7.00 18.86 -10.40
CA HIS A 198 -7.09 19.21 -11.82
C HIS A 198 -5.75 19.62 -12.47
N ARG A 199 -4.71 19.87 -11.67
CA ARG A 199 -3.35 20.19 -12.13
C ARG A 199 -2.49 18.95 -12.34
N ILE A 200 -2.97 17.76 -11.98
CA ILE A 200 -2.23 16.51 -12.08
C ILE A 200 -2.78 15.73 -13.27
N GLY A 201 -1.91 15.52 -14.27
CA GLY A 201 -2.27 14.77 -15.48
C GLY A 201 -2.24 13.27 -15.29
N ALA A 202 -1.28 12.78 -14.49
CA ALA A 202 -1.15 11.38 -14.11
C ALA A 202 -0.34 11.25 -12.82
N PHE A 203 -0.60 10.19 -12.05
CA PHE A 203 0.20 9.79 -10.90
C PHE A 203 0.61 8.32 -11.03
N VAL A 204 1.91 8.03 -10.90
CA VAL A 204 2.40 6.65 -10.89
C VAL A 204 3.19 6.42 -9.63
N GLU A 205 2.71 5.51 -8.78
CA GLU A 205 3.42 5.06 -7.58
C GLU A 205 4.25 3.82 -7.90
N VAL A 206 5.54 3.86 -7.57
CA VAL A 206 6.39 2.66 -7.53
C VAL A 206 6.44 2.17 -6.10
N HIS A 207 6.30 0.86 -5.90
CA HIS A 207 6.30 0.25 -4.57
C HIS A 207 6.82 -1.18 -4.64
N ILE A 208 7.23 -1.79 -3.54
CA ILE A 208 7.45 -3.24 -3.49
C ILE A 208 6.09 -3.97 -3.49
N GLU A 209 6.05 -5.23 -3.94
CA GLU A 209 4.80 -6.01 -3.99
C GLU A 209 4.20 -6.29 -2.61
N GLN A 210 5.04 -6.45 -1.60
CA GLN A 210 4.68 -6.89 -0.25
C GLN A 210 4.13 -8.33 -0.18
N GLY A 211 4.28 -9.11 -1.25
CA GLY A 211 3.71 -10.44 -1.40
C GLY A 211 4.61 -11.40 -2.18
N PRO A 212 4.18 -12.65 -2.42
CA PRO A 212 4.99 -13.67 -3.07
C PRO A 212 4.74 -13.80 -4.59
N VAL A 213 3.75 -13.08 -5.17
CA VAL A 213 3.24 -13.37 -6.52
C VAL A 213 4.31 -13.13 -7.59
N LEU A 214 5.08 -12.04 -7.49
CA LEU A 214 6.15 -11.74 -8.45
C LEU A 214 7.34 -12.71 -8.30
N VAL A 215 7.61 -13.20 -7.08
CA VAL A 215 8.62 -14.25 -6.83
C VAL A 215 8.16 -15.55 -7.49
N GLU A 216 6.93 -15.98 -7.26
CA GLU A 216 6.35 -17.19 -7.83
C GLU A 216 6.27 -17.13 -9.36
N ALA A 217 5.87 -15.96 -9.90
CA ALA A 217 5.79 -15.71 -11.33
C ALA A 217 7.16 -15.46 -12.00
N GLN A 218 8.24 -15.31 -11.22
CA GLN A 218 9.56 -14.93 -11.70
C GLN A 218 9.57 -13.63 -12.51
N CYS A 219 8.69 -12.68 -12.18
CA CYS A 219 8.60 -11.36 -12.79
C CYS A 219 9.36 -10.33 -11.92
N PRO A 220 10.33 -9.59 -12.45
CA PRO A 220 11.02 -8.53 -11.69
C PRO A 220 10.12 -7.34 -11.38
N VAL A 221 9.05 -7.13 -12.16
CA VAL A 221 8.10 -6.04 -11.99
C VAL A 221 6.66 -6.49 -12.18
N GLY A 222 5.73 -5.79 -11.52
CA GLY A 222 4.29 -6.00 -11.61
C GLY A 222 3.54 -4.73 -11.99
N ILE A 223 2.54 -4.84 -12.87
CA ILE A 223 1.63 -3.75 -13.20
C ILE A 223 0.35 -3.95 -12.40
N VAL A 224 0.06 -3.04 -11.48
CA VAL A 224 -1.08 -3.20 -10.58
C VAL A 224 -2.40 -2.98 -11.31
N THR A 225 -3.35 -3.91 -11.15
CA THR A 225 -4.68 -3.83 -11.76
C THR A 225 -5.61 -2.92 -10.97
N ALA A 226 -5.58 -3.07 -9.64
CA ALA A 226 -6.31 -2.23 -8.69
C ALA A 226 -5.70 -2.41 -7.29
N ILE A 227 -5.89 -1.42 -6.43
CA ILE A 227 -5.75 -1.60 -4.98
C ILE A 227 -7.07 -2.20 -4.49
N ARG A 228 -6.99 -3.34 -3.78
CA ARG A 228 -8.18 -4.01 -3.27
C ARG A 228 -8.91 -3.15 -2.25
N GLY A 229 -10.23 -3.06 -2.41
CA GLY A 229 -11.15 -2.62 -1.36
C GLY A 229 -11.25 -3.68 -0.27
N ASN A 230 -11.94 -3.34 0.81
CA ASN A 230 -12.13 -4.28 1.92
C ASN A 230 -13.45 -4.08 2.65
N ILE A 231 -13.90 -5.18 3.30
CA ILE A 231 -14.92 -5.18 4.35
C ILE A 231 -14.29 -5.79 5.58
N ARG A 232 -14.38 -5.11 6.73
CA ARG A 232 -13.79 -5.54 7.99
C ARG A 232 -14.80 -5.55 9.12
N HIS A 233 -15.03 -6.72 9.71
CA HIS A 233 -15.77 -6.91 10.94
C HIS A 233 -14.78 -7.11 12.08
N ARG A 234 -14.70 -6.15 13.00
CA ARG A 234 -13.73 -6.16 14.09
C ARG A 234 -14.26 -6.78 15.38
N PHE A 235 -15.58 -6.98 15.48
CA PHE A 235 -16.25 -7.32 16.74
C PHE A 235 -17.26 -8.46 16.55
N CYS A 236 -16.89 -9.49 15.79
CA CYS A 236 -17.75 -10.65 15.61
C CYS A 236 -17.84 -11.46 16.88
N ARG A 237 -19.05 -11.98 17.18
CA ARG A 237 -19.33 -12.71 18.41
C ARG A 237 -20.32 -13.84 18.17
N ILE A 238 -20.03 -14.99 18.75
CA ILE A 238 -20.94 -16.15 18.79
C ILE A 238 -21.27 -16.46 20.25
N GLU A 239 -22.55 -16.38 20.58
CA GLU A 239 -23.07 -16.60 21.91
C GLU A 239 -23.87 -17.92 21.94
N GLY A 240 -23.40 -18.85 22.73
CA GLY A 240 -24.04 -20.12 23.03
C GLY A 240 -24.21 -20.29 24.53
N GLN A 241 -23.86 -21.47 25.04
CA GLN A 241 -23.99 -21.76 26.47
C GLN A 241 -22.80 -22.56 26.99
N THR A 242 -22.09 -22.01 27.98
CA THR A 242 -21.04 -22.75 28.71
C THR A 242 -21.66 -23.85 29.55
N THR A 243 -21.27 -25.10 29.28
CA THR A 243 -21.82 -26.28 29.97
C THR A 243 -20.73 -27.34 30.22
N HIS A 244 -21.06 -28.38 31.01
CA HIS A 244 -20.15 -29.48 31.28
C HIS A 244 -19.91 -30.36 30.03
N ALA A 245 -18.65 -30.55 29.65
CA ALA A 245 -18.28 -31.23 28.39
C ALA A 245 -18.79 -32.69 28.33
N GLY A 246 -18.72 -33.44 29.41
CA GLY A 246 -19.17 -34.85 29.44
C GLY A 246 -20.63 -35.05 29.83
N GLY A 247 -21.28 -34.04 30.44
CA GLY A 247 -22.63 -34.15 30.97
C GLY A 247 -23.75 -33.77 30.01
N VAL A 248 -23.43 -33.00 28.93
CA VAL A 248 -24.42 -32.46 28.00
C VAL A 248 -24.34 -33.17 26.66
N PRO A 249 -25.41 -33.88 26.22
CA PRO A 249 -25.44 -34.58 24.96
C PRO A 249 -25.41 -33.59 23.78
N ARG A 250 -24.86 -34.00 22.61
CA ARG A 250 -24.67 -33.17 21.40
C ARG A 250 -25.91 -32.34 21.04
N ARG A 251 -27.11 -32.94 21.06
CA ARG A 251 -28.37 -32.28 20.67
C ARG A 251 -28.79 -31.12 21.58
N SER A 252 -28.22 -31.04 22.78
CA SER A 252 -28.56 -30.01 23.79
C SER A 252 -27.42 -28.98 23.99
N ARG A 253 -26.38 -29.05 23.14
CA ARG A 253 -25.24 -28.13 23.21
C ARG A 253 -25.50 -26.91 22.37
N ARG A 254 -25.21 -25.75 22.93
CA ARG A 254 -25.09 -24.47 22.26
C ARG A 254 -23.61 -24.10 22.20
N ASP A 255 -22.89 -24.77 21.32
CA ASP A 255 -21.44 -24.75 21.24
C ASP A 255 -20.99 -23.64 20.31
N ALA A 256 -20.45 -22.56 20.87
CA ALA A 256 -20.00 -21.39 20.09
C ALA A 256 -18.79 -21.72 19.20
N VAL A 257 -17.89 -22.61 19.64
CA VAL A 257 -16.69 -22.98 18.86
C VAL A 257 -17.06 -23.83 17.67
N LEU A 258 -17.95 -24.81 17.83
CA LEU A 258 -18.40 -25.61 16.69
C LEU A 258 -19.24 -24.80 15.67
N ALA A 259 -19.96 -23.77 16.14
CA ALA A 259 -20.66 -22.85 15.24
C ALA A 259 -19.66 -21.97 14.48
N GLY A 260 -18.63 -21.44 15.14
CA GLY A 260 -17.57 -20.66 14.49
C GLY A 260 -16.76 -21.46 13.49
N ALA A 261 -16.41 -22.71 13.84
CA ALA A 261 -15.70 -23.62 12.93
C ALA A 261 -16.52 -23.92 11.66
N GLU A 262 -17.84 -24.10 11.80
CA GLU A 262 -18.74 -24.32 10.64
C GLU A 262 -18.84 -23.06 9.78
N LEU A 263 -18.92 -21.88 10.37
CA LEU A 263 -18.91 -20.62 9.64
C LEU A 263 -17.59 -20.41 8.90
N ALA A 264 -16.44 -20.69 9.55
CA ALA A 264 -15.12 -20.59 8.93
C ALA A 264 -14.97 -21.53 7.73
N GLN A 265 -15.44 -22.79 7.85
CA GLN A 265 -15.44 -23.74 6.74
C GLN A 265 -16.36 -23.29 5.58
N ALA A 266 -17.52 -22.69 5.89
CA ALA A 266 -18.40 -22.16 4.88
C ALA A 266 -17.76 -20.99 4.12
N MET A 267 -17.05 -20.11 4.83
CA MET A 267 -16.31 -19.00 4.23
C MET A 267 -15.16 -19.49 3.34
N GLU A 268 -14.39 -20.48 3.76
CA GLU A 268 -13.33 -21.12 2.97
C GLU A 268 -13.88 -21.75 1.69
N ALA A 269 -15.03 -22.44 1.77
CA ALA A 269 -15.68 -23.00 0.61
C ALA A 269 -16.17 -21.94 -0.38
N TYR A 270 -16.72 -20.82 0.14
CA TYR A 270 -17.11 -19.68 -0.69
C TYR A 270 -15.92 -19.07 -1.40
N TRP A 271 -14.80 -18.86 -0.68
CA TRP A 271 -13.56 -18.32 -1.26
C TRP A 271 -13.04 -19.22 -2.38
N THR A 272 -12.93 -20.53 -2.13
CA THR A 272 -12.53 -21.53 -3.14
C THR A 272 -13.43 -21.46 -4.39
N GLU A 273 -14.75 -21.30 -4.22
CA GLU A 273 -15.69 -21.18 -5.33
C GLU A 273 -15.52 -19.85 -6.09
N ALA A 274 -15.26 -18.73 -5.39
CA ALA A 274 -14.99 -17.43 -5.97
C ALA A 274 -13.72 -17.49 -6.84
N GLU A 275 -12.61 -18.03 -6.32
CA GLU A 275 -11.38 -18.22 -7.08
C GLU A 275 -11.57 -19.10 -8.32
N ALA A 276 -12.34 -20.19 -8.21
CA ALA A 276 -12.65 -21.07 -9.33
C ALA A 276 -13.47 -20.38 -10.44
N LYS A 277 -14.20 -19.30 -10.11
CA LYS A 277 -14.91 -18.44 -11.07
C LYS A 277 -14.02 -17.34 -11.65
N GLY A 278 -12.83 -17.15 -11.13
CA GLY A 278 -11.91 -16.07 -11.50
C GLY A 278 -12.17 -14.76 -10.75
N ASP A 279 -12.98 -14.79 -9.70
CA ASP A 279 -13.20 -13.64 -8.84
C ASP A 279 -11.94 -13.40 -7.96
N ASP A 280 -11.48 -12.16 -7.89
CA ASP A 280 -10.41 -11.77 -6.96
C ASP A 280 -10.98 -11.67 -5.55
N MET A 281 -10.48 -12.47 -4.63
CA MET A 281 -10.90 -12.45 -3.23
C MET A 281 -9.77 -12.87 -2.31
N VAL A 282 -9.66 -12.21 -1.16
CA VAL A 282 -8.79 -12.60 -0.03
C VAL A 282 -9.63 -12.55 1.23
N LEU A 283 -9.55 -13.60 2.05
CA LEU A 283 -10.29 -13.73 3.30
C LEU A 283 -9.35 -14.05 4.46
N THR A 284 -9.51 -13.36 5.59
CA THR A 284 -8.70 -13.58 6.78
C THR A 284 -9.57 -13.54 8.05
N LEU A 285 -9.43 -14.57 8.88
CA LEU A 285 -9.88 -14.59 10.28
C LEU A 285 -8.64 -14.30 11.13
N GLY A 286 -8.40 -13.03 11.46
CA GLY A 286 -7.17 -12.60 12.14
C GLY A 286 -7.13 -12.99 13.61
N GLU A 287 -8.29 -12.97 14.27
CA GLU A 287 -8.48 -13.45 15.63
C GLU A 287 -9.60 -14.47 15.64
N PHE A 288 -9.48 -15.51 16.47
CA PHE A 288 -10.50 -16.53 16.66
C PHE A 288 -10.34 -17.13 18.05
N SER A 289 -11.05 -16.57 19.04
CA SER A 289 -10.75 -16.80 20.47
C SER A 289 -11.98 -17.10 21.31
N THR A 290 -11.81 -18.02 22.25
CA THR A 290 -12.76 -18.23 23.36
C THR A 290 -12.40 -17.34 24.54
N ASP A 291 -13.35 -17.10 25.45
CA ASP A 291 -13.12 -16.31 26.66
C ASP A 291 -12.18 -17.06 27.65
N PRO A 292 -10.95 -16.55 27.90
CA PRO A 292 -10.00 -17.17 28.83
C PRO A 292 -10.53 -17.31 30.27
N GLY A 293 -11.47 -16.47 30.67
CA GLY A 293 -12.09 -16.52 31.99
C GLY A 293 -13.13 -17.64 32.15
N LEU A 294 -13.67 -18.15 31.04
CA LEU A 294 -14.77 -19.10 31.02
C LEU A 294 -14.41 -20.46 30.43
N HIS A 295 -13.45 -20.51 29.47
CA HIS A 295 -13.10 -21.76 28.78
C HIS A 295 -12.36 -22.76 29.70
N GLY A 296 -12.29 -24.03 29.26
CA GLY A 296 -11.57 -25.08 29.96
C GLY A 296 -11.84 -26.45 29.35
N ILE A 297 -10.91 -27.40 29.55
CA ILE A 297 -10.96 -28.74 28.93
C ILE A 297 -12.24 -29.51 29.24
N THR A 298 -12.90 -29.21 30.34
CA THR A 298 -14.12 -29.88 30.81
C THR A 298 -15.39 -29.07 30.46
N LYS A 299 -15.31 -28.04 29.67
CA LYS A 299 -16.42 -27.14 29.36
C LYS A 299 -16.72 -27.11 27.87
N VAL A 300 -17.98 -27.02 27.49
CA VAL A 300 -18.43 -26.58 26.16
C VAL A 300 -18.30 -25.06 26.11
N PRO A 301 -17.58 -24.46 25.17
CA PRO A 301 -17.45 -23.00 25.10
C PRO A 301 -18.77 -22.32 24.72
N GLY A 302 -19.24 -21.41 25.56
CA GLY A 302 -20.46 -20.64 25.32
C GLY A 302 -20.20 -19.28 24.64
N LEU A 303 -18.94 -18.91 24.42
CA LEU A 303 -18.56 -17.67 23.77
C LEU A 303 -17.36 -17.88 22.86
N LEU A 304 -17.46 -17.34 21.63
CA LEU A 304 -16.37 -17.18 20.68
C LEU A 304 -16.39 -15.76 20.14
N THR A 305 -15.24 -15.13 20.05
CA THR A 305 -15.04 -13.84 19.37
C THR A 305 -14.08 -14.03 18.19
N PHE A 306 -14.29 -13.29 17.10
CA PHE A 306 -13.41 -13.34 15.95
C PHE A 306 -13.42 -12.01 15.17
N THR A 307 -12.42 -11.82 14.31
CA THR A 307 -12.35 -10.74 13.35
C THR A 307 -12.39 -11.30 11.93
N LEU A 308 -12.93 -10.52 11.00
CA LEU A 308 -13.02 -10.91 9.60
C LEU A 308 -12.56 -9.73 8.73
N ASP A 309 -11.56 -9.96 7.87
CA ASP A 309 -11.09 -9.03 6.81
C ASP A 309 -11.29 -9.73 5.47
N VAL A 310 -12.04 -9.11 4.58
CA VAL A 310 -12.28 -9.60 3.21
C VAL A 310 -11.90 -8.51 2.24
N ARG A 311 -11.11 -8.87 1.22
CA ARG A 311 -10.59 -7.93 0.23
C ARG A 311 -10.88 -8.41 -1.19
N SER A 312 -11.13 -7.46 -2.10
CA SER A 312 -11.29 -7.70 -3.53
C SER A 312 -11.02 -6.43 -4.32
N GLN A 313 -10.57 -6.58 -5.57
CA GLN A 313 -10.51 -5.48 -6.53
C GLN A 313 -11.89 -5.14 -7.16
N ASP A 314 -12.93 -5.91 -6.85
CA ASP A 314 -14.32 -5.70 -7.29
C ASP A 314 -15.25 -5.53 -6.08
N ASP A 315 -15.80 -4.33 -5.91
CA ASP A 315 -16.76 -4.02 -4.86
C ASP A 315 -18.04 -4.88 -4.96
N THR A 316 -18.36 -5.41 -6.15
CA THR A 316 -19.49 -6.33 -6.33
C THR A 316 -19.24 -7.65 -5.59
N VAL A 317 -18.03 -8.18 -5.67
CA VAL A 317 -17.62 -9.40 -4.95
C VAL A 317 -17.72 -9.17 -3.44
N LEU A 318 -17.21 -8.04 -2.93
CA LEU A 318 -17.30 -7.68 -1.51
C LEU A 318 -18.76 -7.60 -1.03
N ASN A 319 -19.63 -6.93 -1.79
CA ASN A 319 -21.03 -6.77 -1.44
C ASN A 319 -21.83 -8.08 -1.54
N LEU A 320 -21.46 -8.99 -2.44
CA LEU A 320 -22.05 -10.31 -2.54
C LEU A 320 -21.66 -11.18 -1.35
N PHE A 321 -20.37 -11.19 -1.00
CA PHE A 321 -19.87 -11.90 0.16
C PHE A 321 -20.53 -11.41 1.46
N GLU A 322 -20.64 -10.09 1.66
CA GLU A 322 -21.26 -9.52 2.88
C GLU A 322 -22.70 -10.02 3.06
N ARG A 323 -23.50 -9.98 2.02
CA ARG A 323 -24.88 -10.51 2.07
C ARG A 323 -24.90 -12.00 2.38
N TRP A 324 -24.02 -12.75 1.75
CA TRP A 324 -23.92 -14.19 1.92
C TRP A 324 -23.50 -14.56 3.36
N VAL A 325 -22.45 -13.92 3.91
CA VAL A 325 -21.97 -14.24 5.27
C VAL A 325 -23.00 -13.91 6.34
N GLN A 326 -23.76 -12.82 6.17
CA GLN A 326 -24.88 -12.47 7.05
C GLN A 326 -25.98 -13.56 7.01
N GLN A 327 -26.26 -14.12 5.85
CA GLN A 327 -27.20 -15.22 5.71
C GLN A 327 -26.67 -16.50 6.37
N GLN A 328 -25.41 -16.87 6.13
CA GLN A 328 -24.79 -18.04 6.75
C GLN A 328 -24.76 -17.94 8.28
N ALA A 329 -24.46 -16.76 8.83
CA ALA A 329 -24.50 -16.53 10.25
C ALA A 329 -25.90 -16.82 10.86
N ARG A 330 -26.97 -16.38 10.19
CA ARG A 330 -28.35 -16.69 10.63
C ARG A 330 -28.65 -18.20 10.55
N GLU A 331 -28.38 -18.84 9.41
CA GLU A 331 -28.69 -20.27 9.17
C GLU A 331 -27.95 -21.19 10.15
N ILE A 332 -26.65 -20.92 10.38
CA ILE A 332 -25.85 -21.69 11.36
C ILE A 332 -26.32 -21.40 12.77
N GLY A 333 -26.63 -20.15 13.08
CA GLY A 333 -27.18 -19.76 14.38
C GLY A 333 -28.45 -20.50 14.74
N GLU A 334 -29.42 -20.56 13.83
CA GLU A 334 -30.68 -21.29 13.99
C GLU A 334 -30.44 -22.79 14.15
N ARG A 335 -29.61 -23.39 13.30
CA ARG A 335 -29.34 -24.84 13.30
C ARG A 335 -28.62 -25.30 14.59
N ARG A 336 -27.75 -24.45 15.14
CA ARG A 336 -26.94 -24.76 16.35
C ARG A 336 -27.50 -24.18 17.63
N ASP A 337 -28.61 -23.46 17.57
CA ASP A 337 -29.23 -22.73 18.70
C ASP A 337 -28.23 -21.81 19.40
N VAL A 338 -27.49 -21.00 18.61
CA VAL A 338 -26.54 -19.99 19.04
C VAL A 338 -26.87 -18.65 18.37
N ARG A 339 -26.47 -17.54 18.97
CA ARG A 339 -26.53 -16.23 18.33
C ARG A 339 -25.19 -15.91 17.70
N ILE A 340 -25.16 -15.70 16.38
CA ILE A 340 -23.99 -15.17 15.66
C ILE A 340 -24.25 -13.72 15.32
N ASP A 341 -23.39 -12.85 15.80
CA ASP A 341 -23.43 -11.40 15.57
C ASP A 341 -22.10 -10.99 14.94
N LEU A 342 -22.14 -10.54 13.68
CA LEU A 342 -20.94 -10.07 13.00
C LEU A 342 -20.56 -8.62 13.38
N GLY A 343 -21.44 -7.94 14.12
CA GLY A 343 -21.23 -6.54 14.53
C GLY A 343 -21.23 -5.56 13.35
N PRO A 344 -20.91 -4.30 13.60
CA PRO A 344 -20.71 -3.32 12.55
C PRO A 344 -19.43 -3.62 11.76
N TYR A 345 -19.42 -3.25 10.48
CA TYR A 345 -18.25 -3.35 9.64
C TYR A 345 -17.80 -1.98 9.11
N THR A 346 -16.54 -1.88 8.73
CA THR A 346 -15.99 -0.78 7.94
C THR A 346 -15.74 -1.26 6.52
N GLN A 347 -15.88 -0.37 5.54
CA GLN A 347 -15.64 -0.67 4.15
C GLN A 347 -14.76 0.41 3.52
N ALA A 348 -13.80 -0.03 2.69
CA ALA A 348 -13.08 0.81 1.76
C ALA A 348 -13.35 0.31 0.34
N ALA A 349 -13.64 1.22 -0.58
CA ALA A 349 -13.83 0.87 -1.99
C ALA A 349 -12.50 0.45 -2.63
N ALA A 350 -12.58 -0.40 -3.64
CA ALA A 350 -11.44 -0.71 -4.49
C ALA A 350 -11.01 0.53 -5.29
N ALA A 351 -9.71 0.69 -5.51
CA ALA A 351 -9.17 1.76 -6.35
C ALA A 351 -8.60 1.15 -7.65
N PRO A 352 -9.39 1.15 -8.74
CA PRO A 352 -8.92 0.63 -10.02
C PRO A 352 -7.83 1.53 -10.60
N MET A 353 -6.79 0.92 -11.17
CA MET A 353 -5.74 1.64 -11.87
C MET A 353 -6.16 1.98 -13.30
N ASP A 354 -5.74 3.17 -13.77
CA ASP A 354 -6.08 3.65 -15.12
C ASP A 354 -5.59 2.68 -16.22
N ALA A 355 -6.51 2.26 -17.06
CA ALA A 355 -6.24 1.25 -18.09
C ALA A 355 -5.23 1.74 -19.16
N SER A 356 -5.15 3.04 -19.44
CA SER A 356 -4.20 3.61 -20.40
C SER A 356 -2.79 3.63 -19.82
N LEU A 357 -2.65 4.07 -18.56
CA LEU A 357 -1.36 4.07 -17.87
C LEU A 357 -0.83 2.65 -17.71
N ARG A 358 -1.67 1.68 -17.30
CA ARG A 358 -1.29 0.27 -17.22
C ARG A 358 -0.79 -0.28 -18.56
N ARG A 359 -1.51 -0.01 -19.66
CA ARG A 359 -1.07 -0.43 -21.00
C ARG A 359 0.26 0.21 -21.38
N GLY A 360 0.46 1.49 -21.03
CA GLY A 360 1.72 2.21 -21.25
C GLY A 360 2.89 1.58 -20.50
N LEU A 361 2.71 1.29 -19.20
CA LEU A 361 3.73 0.62 -18.36
C LEU A 361 4.05 -0.78 -18.89
N MET A 362 3.05 -1.56 -19.28
CA MET A 362 3.24 -2.89 -19.86
C MET A 362 3.96 -2.83 -21.22
N ALA A 363 3.69 -1.80 -22.04
CA ALA A 363 4.40 -1.56 -23.29
C ALA A 363 5.86 -1.20 -23.02
N ALA A 364 6.12 -0.28 -22.08
CA ALA A 364 7.47 0.09 -21.66
C ALA A 364 8.28 -1.10 -21.16
N ALA A 365 7.69 -1.97 -20.33
CA ALA A 365 8.35 -3.19 -19.89
C ALA A 365 8.76 -4.09 -21.06
N ARG A 366 7.88 -4.31 -22.04
CA ARG A 366 8.21 -5.08 -23.25
C ARG A 366 9.33 -4.45 -24.06
N ASP A 367 9.30 -3.12 -24.25
CA ASP A 367 10.30 -2.39 -25.03
C ASP A 367 11.68 -2.45 -24.37
N CYS A 368 11.72 -2.48 -23.03
CA CYS A 368 12.94 -2.69 -22.24
C CYS A 368 13.37 -4.17 -22.19
N GLY A 369 12.57 -5.11 -22.71
CA GLY A 369 12.83 -6.55 -22.61
C GLY A 369 12.70 -7.09 -21.18
N ILE A 370 11.90 -6.41 -20.35
CA ILE A 370 11.64 -6.77 -18.95
C ILE A 370 10.31 -7.53 -18.86
N THR A 371 10.34 -8.71 -18.22
CA THR A 371 9.11 -9.47 -17.97
C THR A 371 8.28 -8.76 -16.90
N ALA A 372 7.00 -8.53 -17.19
CA ALA A 372 6.05 -7.93 -16.26
C ALA A 372 4.77 -8.75 -16.18
N CYS A 373 4.12 -8.75 -15.01
CA CYS A 373 2.85 -9.41 -14.76
C CYS A 373 1.79 -8.39 -14.33
N ASP A 374 0.52 -8.62 -14.67
CA ASP A 374 -0.60 -7.92 -14.05
C ASP A 374 -0.97 -8.62 -12.73
N LEU A 375 -1.18 -7.84 -11.65
CA LEU A 375 -1.64 -8.35 -10.35
C LEU A 375 -2.36 -7.25 -9.56
N PRO A 376 -3.30 -7.59 -8.65
CA PRO A 376 -3.88 -6.61 -7.73
C PRO A 376 -2.94 -6.32 -6.56
N SER A 377 -3.03 -5.13 -5.97
CA SER A 377 -2.38 -4.84 -4.69
C SER A 377 -3.17 -5.44 -3.53
N GLY A 378 -2.48 -6.17 -2.65
CA GLY A 378 -3.02 -6.65 -1.38
C GLY A 378 -3.03 -5.57 -0.29
N GLY A 379 -2.07 -4.66 -0.32
CA GLY A 379 -1.93 -3.51 0.57
C GLY A 379 -2.70 -2.28 0.10
N GLY A 380 -2.90 -1.33 0.99
CA GLY A 380 -3.34 0.01 0.64
C GLY A 380 -2.13 0.88 0.30
N HIS A 381 -2.30 1.90 -0.55
CA HIS A 381 -1.23 2.80 -0.97
C HIS A 381 -1.77 4.20 -1.23
N ASP A 382 -0.91 5.22 -1.17
CA ASP A 382 -1.26 6.61 -1.44
C ASP A 382 -1.92 6.81 -2.81
N CYS A 383 -1.59 5.98 -3.80
CA CYS A 383 -2.19 5.95 -5.13
C CYS A 383 -3.73 5.84 -5.08
N ALA A 384 -4.30 5.20 -4.04
CA ALA A 384 -5.75 5.15 -3.84
C ALA A 384 -6.36 6.53 -3.60
N THR A 385 -5.65 7.43 -2.92
CA THR A 385 -6.09 8.82 -2.72
C THR A 385 -6.21 9.54 -4.07
N PHE A 386 -5.19 9.45 -4.91
CA PHE A 386 -5.18 10.08 -6.23
C PHE A 386 -6.28 9.51 -7.13
N SER A 387 -6.41 8.18 -7.20
CA SER A 387 -7.45 7.50 -7.96
C SER A 387 -8.86 7.91 -7.52
N SER A 388 -9.10 8.02 -6.21
CA SER A 388 -10.41 8.41 -5.66
C SER A 388 -10.85 9.83 -6.03
N LEU A 389 -9.88 10.69 -6.37
CA LEU A 389 -10.12 12.06 -6.84
C LEU A 389 -10.23 12.17 -8.37
N GLY A 390 -10.27 11.03 -9.07
CA GLY A 390 -10.40 10.98 -10.52
C GLY A 390 -9.11 11.33 -11.28
N ILE A 391 -7.96 11.35 -10.60
CA ILE A 391 -6.65 11.51 -11.24
C ILE A 391 -6.28 10.17 -11.87
N PRO A 392 -5.93 10.14 -13.19
CA PRO A 392 -5.40 8.92 -13.80
C PRO A 392 -4.20 8.41 -13.00
N SER A 393 -4.33 7.22 -12.40
CA SER A 393 -3.34 6.68 -11.47
C SER A 393 -2.97 5.25 -11.82
N ALA A 394 -1.72 4.88 -11.61
CA ALA A 394 -1.21 3.52 -11.78
C ALA A 394 -0.16 3.20 -10.73
N MET A 395 0.11 1.90 -10.53
CA MET A 395 1.20 1.44 -9.69
C MET A 395 2.08 0.44 -10.43
N LEU A 396 3.37 0.54 -10.17
CA LEU A 396 4.41 -0.35 -10.65
C LEU A 396 5.07 -1.03 -9.45
N PHE A 397 4.88 -2.34 -9.32
CA PHE A 397 5.49 -3.12 -8.26
C PHE A 397 6.89 -3.61 -8.62
N ILE A 398 7.75 -3.65 -7.62
CA ILE A 398 9.08 -4.25 -7.63
C ILE A 398 8.95 -5.59 -6.92
N ARG A 399 9.52 -6.66 -7.49
CA ARG A 399 9.60 -7.95 -6.82
C ARG A 399 10.40 -7.79 -5.52
N ASN A 400 9.81 -8.31 -4.43
CA ASN A 400 10.49 -8.42 -3.16
C ASN A 400 10.30 -9.82 -2.56
N GLU A 401 11.22 -10.24 -1.73
CA GLU A 401 11.22 -11.51 -1.03
C GLU A 401 10.82 -11.32 0.43
N ASN A 402 10.29 -12.37 1.05
CA ASN A 402 9.87 -12.42 2.46
C ASN A 402 8.69 -11.51 2.83
N GLY A 403 7.94 -11.00 1.85
CA GLY A 403 6.84 -10.08 2.09
C GLY A 403 7.31 -8.71 2.56
N SER A 404 6.50 -8.01 3.36
CA SER A 404 6.83 -6.72 3.97
C SER A 404 6.35 -6.64 5.41
N HIS A 405 6.58 -5.49 6.09
CA HIS A 405 6.27 -5.25 7.51
C HIS A 405 7.01 -6.21 8.47
N ASN A 406 8.20 -6.64 8.07
CA ASN A 406 9.07 -7.50 8.86
C ASN A 406 10.55 -7.22 8.52
N PRO A 407 11.49 -7.61 9.41
CA PRO A 407 12.90 -7.32 9.22
C PRO A 407 13.60 -8.13 8.11
N ASP A 408 12.95 -9.19 7.62
CA ASP A 408 13.51 -10.06 6.57
C ASP A 408 13.09 -9.60 5.15
N GLU A 409 12.35 -8.49 5.03
CA GLU A 409 12.00 -7.88 3.75
C GLU A 409 13.24 -7.63 2.91
N HIS A 410 13.22 -8.11 1.67
CA HIS A 410 14.36 -7.97 0.78
C HIS A 410 13.93 -7.69 -0.66
N THR A 411 14.67 -6.80 -1.31
CA THR A 411 14.52 -6.52 -2.75
C THR A 411 15.89 -6.59 -3.41
N GLU A 412 16.02 -7.43 -4.43
CA GLU A 412 17.21 -7.45 -5.27
C GLU A 412 17.34 -6.11 -6.01
N PHE A 413 18.51 -5.49 -5.93
CA PHE A 413 18.75 -4.20 -6.60
C PHE A 413 18.53 -4.27 -8.11
N ALA A 414 18.69 -5.43 -8.74
CA ALA A 414 18.41 -5.63 -10.15
C ALA A 414 16.91 -5.51 -10.48
N ASP A 415 16.03 -5.89 -9.57
CA ASP A 415 14.57 -5.75 -9.74
C ASP A 415 14.14 -4.29 -9.54
N PHE A 416 14.73 -3.59 -8.57
CA PHE A 416 14.58 -2.14 -8.44
C PHE A 416 15.04 -1.40 -9.70
N ALA A 417 16.22 -1.74 -10.25
CA ALA A 417 16.72 -1.16 -11.48
C ALA A 417 15.78 -1.43 -12.67
N SER A 418 15.17 -2.62 -12.74
CA SER A 418 14.18 -2.97 -13.75
C SER A 418 12.93 -2.09 -13.66
N ALA A 419 12.43 -1.83 -12.45
CA ALA A 419 11.30 -0.92 -12.24
C ALA A 419 11.65 0.53 -12.65
N CYS A 420 12.84 1.01 -12.29
CA CYS A 420 13.33 2.33 -12.72
C CYS A 420 13.43 2.44 -14.26
N GLU A 421 13.84 1.37 -14.95
CA GLU A 421 13.91 1.33 -16.42
C GLU A 421 12.51 1.44 -17.04
N VAL A 422 11.55 0.64 -16.55
CA VAL A 422 10.15 0.66 -17.00
C VAL A 422 9.51 2.04 -16.76
N LEU A 423 9.67 2.59 -15.56
CA LEU A 423 9.14 3.91 -15.21
C LEU A 423 9.71 5.01 -16.09
N THR A 424 11.03 4.99 -16.32
CA THR A 424 11.72 5.98 -17.17
C THR A 424 11.23 5.89 -18.60
N ARG A 425 11.17 4.68 -19.18
CA ARG A 425 10.71 4.44 -20.54
C ARG A 425 9.27 4.91 -20.72
N TRP A 426 8.38 4.52 -19.81
CA TRP A 426 6.99 4.94 -19.81
C TRP A 426 6.84 6.48 -19.76
N ALA A 427 7.60 7.14 -18.87
CA ALA A 427 7.55 8.59 -18.75
C ALA A 427 8.06 9.28 -20.03
N GLN A 428 9.14 8.80 -20.64
CA GLN A 428 9.65 9.30 -21.91
C GLN A 428 8.63 9.15 -23.03
N ASP A 429 8.01 7.99 -23.19
CA ASP A 429 6.99 7.74 -24.20
C ASP A 429 5.72 8.60 -23.99
N SER A 430 5.38 8.89 -22.73
CA SER A 430 4.24 9.74 -22.39
C SER A 430 4.52 11.23 -22.62
N LEU A 431 5.74 11.69 -22.33
CA LEU A 431 6.16 13.07 -22.46
C LEU A 431 6.56 13.43 -23.90
N PHE A 432 7.16 12.48 -24.62
CA PHE A 432 7.71 12.69 -25.96
C PHE A 432 7.14 11.63 -26.94
N PRO A 433 5.82 11.64 -27.21
CA PRO A 433 5.22 10.64 -28.08
C PRO A 433 5.89 10.69 -29.47
N ILE A 434 6.34 9.52 -29.93
CA ILE A 434 6.89 9.40 -31.30
C ILE A 434 5.74 9.72 -32.25
N THR A 435 5.78 10.91 -32.87
CA THR A 435 4.90 11.21 -33.99
C THR A 435 5.32 10.31 -35.14
N CYS A 436 4.59 9.20 -35.35
CA CYS A 436 4.71 8.47 -36.60
C CYS A 436 4.39 9.46 -37.75
N SER A 437 5.44 9.92 -38.45
CA SER A 437 5.28 10.62 -39.71
C SER A 437 4.59 9.62 -40.65
N SER A 438 3.32 9.90 -40.94
CA SER A 438 2.49 9.17 -41.91
C SER A 438 3.09 9.25 -43.33
#